data_0d400190663305626d0e101d21f90adf
#
_entry.id   0d400190663305626d0e101d21f90adf
#
_cell.length_a   1.000
_cell.length_b   1.000
_cell.length_c   1.000
_cell.angle_alpha   90.00
_cell.angle_beta   90.00
_cell.angle_gamma   90.00
#
_symmetry.space_group_name_H-M   'P 1'
#
loop_
_entity.id
_entity.type
_entity.pdbx_description
1 polymer ?
#
loop_
_entity_poly.entity_id
_entity_poly.type
_entity_poly.pdbx_seq_one_letter_code
_entity_poly.pdbx_strand_id
1 'polypeptide(L)' 'MADTKAKEKAKKQIPLRVSASLYADLAQWAEEDFRSINGQIEYLLTECVRRRKKTAKDKTD' A
#
# COMPACT_ATOMS: atom_id res chain seq x y z
N MET A 1 14.40 -3.09 -14.77
CA MET A 1 14.29 -2.25 -13.61
C MET A 1 14.90 -2.81 -12.37
N ALA A 2 16.17 -2.95 -12.43
CA ALA A 2 16.90 -3.45 -11.28
C ALA A 2 16.70 -2.54 -10.08
N ASP A 3 16.63 -1.25 -10.35
CA ASP A 3 16.46 -0.28 -9.27
C ASP A 3 15.16 -0.50 -8.54
N THR A 4 14.11 -0.74 -9.28
CA THR A 4 12.80 -0.95 -8.66
C THR A 4 12.85 -2.15 -7.74
N LYS A 5 13.46 -3.21 -8.21
CA LYS A 5 13.55 -4.41 -7.40
C LYS A 5 14.41 -4.19 -6.17
N ALA A 6 15.50 -3.46 -6.34
CA ALA A 6 16.35 -3.15 -5.23
C ALA A 6 15.60 -2.34 -4.20
N LYS A 7 14.79 -1.40 -4.65
CA LYS A 7 13.98 -0.60 -3.75
C LYS A 7 12.99 -1.45 -2.99
N GLU A 8 12.38 -2.39 -3.68
CA GLU A 8 11.43 -3.26 -3.02
C GLU A 8 12.09 -4.10 -1.96
N LYS A 9 13.30 -4.56 -2.22
CA LYS A 9 14.03 -5.34 -1.25
C LYS A 9 14.43 -4.52 -0.05
N ALA A 10 14.84 -3.30 -0.29
CA ALA A 10 15.25 -2.40 0.78
C ALA A 10 14.05 -1.63 1.28
N LYS A 11 13.15 -2.33 1.92
CA LYS A 11 11.93 -1.70 2.41
C LYS A 11 12.24 -0.68 3.49
N LYS A 12 11.50 0.39 3.45
CA LYS A 12 11.63 1.45 4.43
C LYS A 12 10.58 1.31 5.50
N GLN A 13 10.92 1.69 6.70
CA GLN A 13 9.97 1.66 7.79
C GLN A 13 9.24 2.98 7.87
N ILE A 14 7.94 2.90 8.03
CA ILE A 14 7.11 4.09 8.15
C ILE A 14 6.27 3.95 9.41
N PRO A 15 6.48 4.82 10.40
CA PRO A 15 5.64 4.77 11.60
C PRO A 15 4.26 5.32 11.26
N LEU A 16 3.34 4.43 11.00
CA LEU A 16 2.00 4.80 10.56
C LEU A 16 1.02 4.67 11.70
N ARG A 17 0.31 5.75 11.98
CA ARG A 17 -0.72 5.74 13.01
C ARG A 17 -2.08 5.87 12.36
N VAL A 18 -3.00 5.05 12.82
CA VAL A 18 -4.36 5.09 12.31
C VAL A 18 -5.32 5.06 13.49
N SER A 19 -6.55 5.50 13.25
CA SER A 19 -7.56 5.45 14.30
C SER A 19 -7.88 4.00 14.64
N ALA A 20 -8.44 3.82 15.81
CA ALA A 20 -8.78 2.48 16.27
C ALA A 20 -9.83 1.86 15.36
N SER A 21 -10.79 2.65 14.90
CA SER A 21 -11.82 2.10 14.03
C SER A 21 -11.25 1.72 12.67
N LEU A 22 -10.35 2.53 12.14
CA LEU A 22 -9.73 2.19 10.87
C LEU A 22 -8.87 0.94 11.01
N TYR A 23 -8.18 0.83 12.13
CA TYR A 23 -7.37 -0.36 12.37
C TYR A 23 -8.24 -1.61 12.40
N ALA A 24 -9.36 -1.54 13.07
CA ALA A 24 -10.26 -2.69 13.16
C ALA A 24 -10.77 -3.08 11.77
N ASP A 25 -11.12 -2.09 10.97
CA ASP A 25 -11.60 -2.37 9.62
C ASP A 25 -10.51 -3.00 8.78
N LEU A 26 -9.30 -2.49 8.89
CA LEU A 26 -8.18 -3.04 8.13
C LEU A 26 -7.86 -4.46 8.58
N ALA A 27 -7.93 -4.72 9.87
CA ALA A 27 -7.65 -6.05 10.38
C ALA A 27 -8.65 -7.06 9.85
N GLN A 28 -9.91 -6.70 9.85
CA GLN A 28 -10.95 -7.58 9.34
C GLN A 28 -10.77 -7.81 7.84
N TRP A 29 -10.47 -6.75 7.13
CA TRP A 29 -10.27 -6.85 5.68
C TRP A 29 -9.07 -7.74 5.37
N ALA A 30 -8.00 -7.58 6.14
CA ALA A 30 -6.82 -8.40 5.93
C ALA A 30 -7.13 -9.86 6.15
N GLU A 31 -7.95 -10.17 7.15
CA GLU A 31 -8.36 -11.53 7.39
C GLU A 31 -9.13 -12.09 6.21
N GLU A 32 -10.03 -11.31 5.67
CA GLU A 32 -10.83 -11.77 4.55
C GLU A 32 -9.98 -12.03 3.32
N ASP A 33 -8.91 -11.27 3.16
CA ASP A 33 -8.00 -11.43 2.04
C ASP A 33 -6.84 -12.37 2.35
N PHE A 34 -6.84 -12.96 3.54
CA PHE A 34 -5.78 -13.88 3.96
C PHE A 34 -4.43 -13.20 3.93
N ARG A 35 -4.37 -11.99 4.45
CA ARG A 35 -3.15 -11.20 4.52
C ARG A 35 -2.92 -10.72 5.93
N SER A 36 -1.67 -10.37 6.21
CA SER A 36 -1.39 -9.68 7.45
C SER A 36 -1.84 -8.23 7.32
N ILE A 37 -2.00 -7.57 8.46
CA ILE A 37 -2.40 -6.16 8.44
C ILE A 37 -1.38 -5.33 7.68
N ASN A 38 -0.10 -5.57 7.93
CA ASN A 38 0.94 -4.83 7.22
C ASN A 38 0.88 -5.09 5.72
N GLY A 39 0.69 -6.34 5.35
CA GLY A 39 0.59 -6.69 3.94
C GLY A 39 -0.62 -6.04 3.29
N GLN A 40 -1.74 -6.01 4.00
CA GLN A 40 -2.94 -5.40 3.46
C GLN A 40 -2.74 -3.90 3.25
N ILE A 41 -2.12 -3.24 4.22
CA ILE A 41 -1.88 -1.81 4.10
C ILE A 41 -0.95 -1.52 2.93
N GLU A 42 0.11 -2.30 2.80
CA GLU A 42 1.03 -2.10 1.70
C GLU A 42 0.34 -2.30 0.36
N TYR A 43 -0.50 -3.31 0.28
CA TYR A 43 -1.24 -3.57 -0.95
C TYR A 43 -2.15 -2.39 -1.31
N LEU A 44 -2.88 -1.89 -0.33
CA LEU A 44 -3.80 -0.79 -0.58
C LEU A 44 -3.06 0.47 -1.00
N LEU A 45 -1.96 0.75 -0.33
CA LEU A 45 -1.18 1.93 -0.69
C LEU A 45 -0.57 1.79 -2.08
N THR A 46 -0.13 0.59 -2.40
CA THR A 46 0.42 0.35 -3.72
C THR A 46 -0.63 0.59 -4.80
N GLU A 47 -1.85 0.14 -4.56
CA GLU A 47 -2.92 0.36 -5.52
C GLU A 47 -3.27 1.83 -5.65
N CYS A 48 -3.28 2.54 -4.53
CA CYS A 48 -3.58 3.96 -4.57
C CYS A 48 -2.53 4.72 -5.36
N VAL A 49 -1.27 4.39 -5.13
CA VAL A 49 -0.18 5.07 -5.84
C VAL A 49 -0.24 4.75 -7.32
N ARG A 50 -0.55 3.50 -7.64
CA ARG A 50 -0.66 3.10 -9.03
C ARG A 50 -1.74 3.89 -9.74
N ARG A 51 -2.89 4.05 -9.11
CA ARG A 51 -3.97 4.82 -9.70
C ARG A 51 -3.58 6.26 -9.89
N ARG A 52 -2.90 6.83 -8.90
CA ARG A 52 -2.48 8.20 -8.99
C ARG A 52 -1.52 8.41 -10.15
N LYS A 53 -0.58 7.52 -10.31
CA LYS A 53 0.38 7.63 -11.41
C LYS A 53 -0.32 7.51 -12.75
N LYS A 54 -1.27 6.61 -12.85
CA LYS A 54 -2.00 6.44 -14.09
C LYS A 54 -2.80 7.69 -14.41
N THR A 55 -3.47 8.25 -13.41
CA THR A 55 -4.26 9.46 -13.61
C THR A 55 -3.37 10.62 -14.02
N ALA A 56 -2.25 10.78 -13.34
CA ALA A 56 -1.34 11.87 -13.66
C ALA A 56 -0.82 11.72 -15.09
N LYS A 57 -0.52 10.50 -15.46
CA LYS A 57 -0.04 10.25 -16.81
C LYS A 57 -1.10 10.60 -17.84
N ASP A 58 -2.33 10.23 -17.57
CA ASP A 58 -3.42 10.55 -18.47
C ASP A 58 -3.57 12.05 -18.61
N LYS A 59 -3.43 12.76 -17.53
CA LYS A 59 -3.54 14.21 -17.57
C LYS A 59 -2.44 14.81 -18.42
N THR A 60 -1.26 14.28 -18.28
CA THR A 60 -0.12 14.78 -19.01
C THR A 60 -0.30 14.57 -20.50
N ASP A 61 -0.86 13.49 -20.83
CA ASP A 61 -1.11 13.18 -22.22
C ASP A 61 -2.24 14.03 -22.77
#